data_cb23dc2b6704dec9d755d3bc9aa4c4bc
#
_entry.id   cb23dc2b6704dec9d755d3bc9aa4c4bc
#
_cell.length_a   1.000
_cell.length_b   1.000
_cell.length_c   1.000
_cell.angle_alpha   90.00
_cell.angle_beta   90.00
_cell.angle_gamma   90.00
#
_symmetry.space_group_name_H-M   'P 1'
#
loop_
_entity.id
_entity.type
_entity.pdbx_description
1 polymer ?
#
loop_
_entity_poly.entity_id
_entity_poly.type
_entity_poly.pdbx_seq_one_letter_code
_entity_poly.pdbx_strand_id
1 'polypeptide(L)'
;GPIFREEFDKYPILAKRLERALCPRVHFKMMIFDLDEVYVGSANLTGAGIGMKSPKTRNFEAGIMTDDPVLVGSAIDHFDSVWAGFRCKECSRKKFCGDPIV
;
A
#
# COMPACT_ATOMS: atom_id res chain seq x y z
N GLY A 1 -9.15 0.66 -0.58
CA GLY A 1 -10.50 0.56 -1.14
C GLY A 1 -11.60 0.96 -0.16
N PRO A 2 -12.86 0.96 -0.59
CA PRO A 2 -13.97 1.43 0.27
C PRO A 2 -14.12 0.63 1.57
N ILE A 3 -13.97 -0.68 1.51
CA ILE A 3 -14.13 -1.56 2.70
C ILE A 3 -13.09 -1.22 3.77
N PHE A 4 -11.84 -1.02 3.37
CA PHE A 4 -10.78 -0.64 4.31
C PHE A 4 -11.08 0.72 4.94
N ARG A 5 -11.58 1.66 4.16
CA ARG A 5 -11.95 2.98 4.64
C ARG A 5 -13.06 2.93 5.67
N GLU A 6 -14.10 2.13 5.41
CA GLU A 6 -15.20 1.91 6.35
C GLU A 6 -14.72 1.32 7.66
N GLU A 7 -13.86 0.31 7.61
CA GLU A 7 -13.27 -0.29 8.82
C GLU A 7 -12.37 0.70 9.57
N PHE A 8 -11.58 1.49 8.84
CA PHE A 8 -10.74 2.51 9.44
C PHE A 8 -11.57 3.55 10.22
N ASP A 9 -12.66 4.02 9.62
CA ASP A 9 -13.52 5.03 10.23
C ASP A 9 -14.35 4.47 11.39
N LYS A 10 -14.65 3.18 11.35
CA LYS A 10 -15.42 2.48 12.38
C LYS A 10 -14.66 2.28 13.68
N TYR A 11 -13.33 2.21 13.62
CA TYR A 11 -12.48 1.91 14.78
C TYR A 11 -11.58 3.10 15.13
N PRO A 12 -11.98 3.97 16.10
CA PRO A 12 -11.21 5.16 16.46
C PRO A 12 -9.78 4.87 16.93
N ILE A 13 -9.55 3.71 17.56
CA ILE A 13 -8.20 3.31 18.00
C ILE A 13 -7.30 3.10 16.79
N LEU A 14 -7.81 2.48 15.73
CA LEU A 14 -7.07 2.29 14.49
C LEU A 14 -6.74 3.64 13.86
N ALA A 15 -7.70 4.55 13.81
CA ALA A 15 -7.51 5.89 13.27
C ALA A 15 -6.41 6.68 14.00
N LYS A 16 -6.26 6.46 15.31
CA LYS A 16 -5.22 7.12 16.11
C LYS A 16 -3.83 6.52 15.92
N ARG A 17 -3.75 5.24 15.55
CA ARG A 17 -2.50 4.48 15.50
C ARG A 17 -1.97 4.29 14.09
N LEU A 18 -2.77 4.59 13.10
CA LEU A 18 -2.46 4.37 11.70
C LEU A 18 -2.42 5.69 10.94
N GLU A 19 -1.26 6.00 10.37
CA GLU A 19 -1.15 7.08 9.41
C GLU A 19 -1.52 6.54 8.04
N ARG A 20 -2.29 7.31 7.27
CA ARG A 20 -2.61 6.94 5.90
C ARG A 20 -2.60 8.15 4.99
N ALA A 21 -2.29 7.91 3.74
CA ALA A 21 -2.40 8.90 2.68
C ALA A 21 -3.02 8.26 1.44
N LEU A 22 -3.77 9.05 0.70
CA LEU A 22 -4.38 8.62 -0.55
C LEU A 22 -3.62 9.20 -1.73
N CYS A 23 -3.22 8.36 -2.65
CA CYS A 23 -2.56 8.79 -3.88
C CYS A 23 -3.09 7.97 -5.05
N PRO A 24 -3.65 8.61 -6.10
CA PRO A 24 -4.23 7.88 -7.22
C PRO A 24 -3.20 7.16 -8.09
N ARG A 25 -1.91 7.43 -7.88
CA ARG A 25 -0.82 6.80 -8.64
C ARG A 25 -0.19 5.61 -7.91
N VAL A 26 -0.53 5.39 -6.64
CA VAL A 26 0.01 4.25 -5.90
C VAL A 26 -0.68 2.97 -6.37
N HIS A 27 0.11 2.05 -6.88
CA HIS A 27 -0.34 0.74 -7.33
C HIS A 27 0.57 -0.39 -6.84
N PHE A 28 1.59 -0.08 -6.08
CA PHE A 28 2.43 -1.12 -5.49
C PHE A 28 1.69 -1.84 -4.36
N LYS A 29 1.99 -3.12 -4.21
CA LYS A 29 1.43 -3.98 -3.19
C LYS A 29 2.58 -4.59 -2.42
N MET A 30 3.03 -3.87 -1.40
CA MET A 30 4.14 -4.31 -0.58
C MET A 30 3.89 -4.02 0.90
N MET A 31 4.49 -4.82 1.74
CA MET A 31 4.52 -4.62 3.19
C MET A 31 5.96 -4.63 3.65
N ILE A 32 6.35 -3.62 4.42
CA ILE A 32 7.68 -3.50 4.98
C ILE A 32 7.57 -3.72 6.48
N PHE A 33 8.30 -4.71 6.99
CA PHE A 33 8.25 -5.13 8.38
C PHE A 33 9.54 -4.74 9.08
N ASP A 34 9.46 -3.85 10.07
CA ASP A 34 10.57 -3.41 10.92
C ASP A 34 11.80 -2.92 10.14
N LEU A 35 11.60 -2.46 8.89
CA LEU A 35 12.67 -2.03 7.98
C LEU A 35 13.69 -3.14 7.67
N ASP A 36 13.35 -4.40 7.95
CA ASP A 36 14.23 -5.56 7.78
C ASP A 36 13.78 -6.52 6.70
N GLU A 37 12.47 -6.66 6.52
CA GLU A 37 11.88 -7.57 5.55
C GLU A 37 10.86 -6.86 4.71
N VAL A 38 10.68 -7.30 3.47
CA VAL A 38 9.64 -6.79 2.60
C VAL A 38 8.91 -7.92 1.90
N TYR A 39 7.59 -7.81 1.87
CA TYR A 39 6.74 -8.58 0.97
C TYR A 39 6.37 -7.70 -0.21
N VAL A 40 6.54 -8.24 -1.41
CA VAL A 40 6.09 -7.62 -2.66
C VAL A 40 5.28 -8.64 -3.44
N GLY A 41 4.10 -8.26 -3.88
CA GLY A 41 3.24 -9.20 -4.59
C GLY A 41 2.16 -8.52 -5.41
N SER A 42 1.38 -9.34 -6.08
CA SER A 42 0.24 -8.91 -6.88
C SER A 42 -1.06 -8.80 -6.06
N ALA A 43 -1.11 -9.42 -4.88
CA ALA A 43 -2.30 -9.46 -4.05
C ALA A 43 -2.58 -8.12 -3.37
N ASN A 44 -3.82 -7.64 -3.47
CA ASN A 44 -4.30 -6.52 -2.67
C ASN A 44 -4.68 -7.01 -1.26
N LEU A 45 -4.64 -6.10 -0.28
CA LEU A 45 -5.15 -6.36 1.07
C LEU A 45 -6.68 -6.32 1.08
N THR A 46 -7.29 -7.19 0.30
CA THR A 46 -8.73 -7.39 0.21
C THR A 46 -9.06 -8.85 0.51
N GLY A 47 -10.29 -9.14 0.85
CA GLY A 47 -10.73 -10.52 1.05
C GLY A 47 -10.38 -11.42 -0.13
N ALA A 48 -10.57 -10.92 -1.36
CA ALA A 48 -10.24 -11.66 -2.58
C ALA A 48 -8.73 -11.89 -2.71
N GLY A 49 -7.91 -10.86 -2.44
CA GLY A 49 -6.46 -10.95 -2.55
C GLY A 49 -5.82 -11.88 -1.53
N ILE A 50 -6.39 -12.01 -0.34
CA ILE A 50 -5.89 -12.91 0.70
C ILE A 50 -6.61 -14.27 0.74
N GLY A 51 -7.35 -14.61 -0.30
CA GLY A 51 -7.92 -15.93 -0.48
C GLY A 51 -9.28 -16.16 0.15
N MET A 52 -10.01 -15.12 0.55
CA MET A 52 -11.33 -15.23 1.16
C MET A 52 -12.44 -15.50 0.13
N LYS A 53 -12.19 -15.25 -1.14
CA LYS A 53 -13.13 -15.62 -2.21
C LYS A 53 -13.07 -17.10 -2.51
N SER A 54 -14.18 -17.62 -3.11
CA SER A 54 -14.23 -19.00 -3.58
C SER A 54 -13.02 -19.35 -4.46
N PRO A 55 -12.40 -20.54 -4.28
CA PRO A 55 -11.31 -20.99 -5.14
C PRO A 55 -11.63 -20.96 -6.64
N LYS A 56 -12.90 -21.00 -7.01
CA LYS A 56 -13.31 -20.96 -8.42
C LYS A 56 -13.34 -19.55 -9.04
N THR A 57 -13.40 -18.52 -8.20
CA THR A 57 -13.59 -17.12 -8.67
C THR A 57 -12.47 -16.18 -8.30
N ARG A 58 -11.61 -16.54 -7.33
CA ARG A 58 -10.49 -15.69 -6.92
C ARG A 58 -9.40 -15.66 -7.99
N ASN A 59 -8.70 -14.54 -8.06
CA ASN A 59 -7.51 -14.42 -8.92
C ASN A 59 -6.36 -15.27 -8.39
N PHE A 60 -5.51 -15.72 -9.30
CA PHE A 60 -4.22 -16.29 -8.90
C PHE A 60 -3.25 -15.16 -8.61
N GLU A 61 -2.66 -15.20 -7.42
CA GLU A 61 -1.75 -14.17 -6.96
C GLU A 61 -0.37 -14.76 -6.68
N ALA A 62 0.66 -13.93 -6.81
CA ALA A 62 2.03 -14.33 -6.55
C ALA A 62 2.78 -13.20 -5.85
N GLY A 63 3.73 -13.56 -5.01
CA GLY A 63 4.57 -12.58 -4.33
C GLY A 63 5.80 -13.23 -3.74
N ILE A 64 6.70 -12.39 -3.25
CA ILE A 64 7.93 -12.81 -2.58
C ILE A 64 8.08 -12.11 -1.25
N MET A 65 8.69 -12.82 -0.30
CA MET A 65 9.16 -12.25 0.96
C MET A 65 10.69 -12.29 0.93
N THR A 66 11.34 -11.20 1.27
CA THR A 66 12.80 -11.14 1.27
C THR A 66 13.33 -10.29 2.42
N ASP A 67 14.50 -10.66 2.93
CA ASP A 67 15.29 -9.87 3.87
C ASP A 67 16.60 -9.37 3.26
N ASP A 68 16.76 -9.54 1.96
CA ASP A 68 17.94 -9.03 1.26
C ASP A 68 18.07 -7.51 1.46
N PRO A 69 19.20 -7.02 2.01
CA PRO A 69 19.33 -5.60 2.36
C PRO A 69 19.19 -4.66 1.16
N VAL A 70 19.61 -5.07 -0.02
CA VAL A 70 19.52 -4.25 -1.24
C VAL A 70 18.07 -4.11 -1.66
N LEU A 71 17.32 -5.22 -1.67
CA LEU A 71 15.91 -5.22 -2.05
C LEU A 71 15.05 -4.51 -1.00
N VAL A 72 15.32 -4.74 0.28
CA VAL A 72 14.62 -4.04 1.36
C VAL A 72 14.89 -2.54 1.29
N GLY A 73 16.13 -2.13 1.11
CA GLY A 73 16.50 -0.72 0.96
C GLY A 73 15.82 -0.06 -0.24
N SER A 74 15.75 -0.75 -1.37
CA SER A 74 15.05 -0.27 -2.55
C SER A 74 13.55 -0.07 -2.31
N ALA A 75 12.91 -1.00 -1.61
CA ALA A 75 11.49 -0.89 -1.26
C ALA A 75 11.23 0.29 -0.31
N ILE A 76 12.08 0.47 0.70
CA ILE A 76 11.99 1.60 1.63
C ILE A 76 12.13 2.92 0.88
N ASP A 77 13.12 3.06 0.01
CA ASP A 77 13.34 4.27 -0.77
C ASP A 77 12.15 4.59 -1.67
N HIS A 78 11.56 3.56 -2.27
CA HIS A 78 10.38 3.72 -3.10
C HIS A 78 9.18 4.20 -2.28
N PHE A 79 8.93 3.59 -1.15
CA PHE A 79 7.87 4.00 -0.23
C PHE A 79 8.07 5.44 0.23
N ASP A 80 9.27 5.77 0.69
CA ASP A 80 9.60 7.09 1.23
C ASP A 80 9.46 8.18 0.17
N SER A 81 9.85 7.91 -1.06
CA SER A 81 9.73 8.89 -2.15
C SER A 81 8.28 9.26 -2.44
N VAL A 82 7.37 8.31 -2.30
CA VAL A 82 5.93 8.56 -2.48
C VAL A 82 5.34 9.24 -1.25
N TRP A 83 5.63 8.71 -0.07
CA TRP A 83 5.09 9.23 1.19
C TRP A 83 5.52 10.67 1.45
N ALA A 84 6.77 11.00 1.18
CA ALA A 84 7.32 12.35 1.36
C ALA A 84 6.89 13.33 0.27
N GLY A 85 6.24 12.86 -0.78
CA GLY A 85 5.72 13.72 -1.84
C GLY A 85 6.74 14.18 -2.87
N PHE A 86 7.87 13.48 -3.05
CA PHE A 86 8.92 13.86 -4.01
C PHE A 86 8.44 13.88 -5.46
N ARG A 87 7.35 13.17 -5.77
CA ARG A 87 6.78 13.13 -7.11
C ARG A 87 5.56 14.01 -7.28
N CYS A 88 5.14 14.74 -6.23
CA CYS A 88 3.90 15.51 -6.25
C CYS A 88 4.00 16.77 -7.11
N LYS A 89 5.15 17.43 -7.14
CA LYS A 89 5.34 18.68 -7.88
C LYS A 89 5.02 18.55 -9.36
N GLU A 90 5.42 17.44 -9.98
CA GLU A 90 5.22 17.17 -11.41
C GLU A 90 4.04 16.25 -11.67
N CYS A 91 3.21 16.00 -10.68
CA CYS A 91 2.11 15.06 -10.78
C CYS A 91 0.97 15.62 -11.64
N SER A 92 0.58 14.85 -12.66
CA SER A 92 -0.55 15.20 -13.53
C SER A 92 -1.90 14.71 -13.01
N ARG A 93 -1.94 14.08 -11.83
CA ARG A 93 -3.15 13.53 -11.22
C ARG A 93 -3.64 14.30 -10.00
N LYS A 94 -3.19 15.53 -9.83
CA LYS A 94 -3.48 16.35 -8.64
C LYS A 94 -4.97 16.53 -8.37
N LYS A 95 -5.77 16.68 -9.41
CA LYS A 95 -7.23 16.87 -9.28
C LYS A 95 -7.95 15.64 -8.71
N PHE A 96 -7.32 14.47 -8.74
CA PHE A 96 -7.88 13.24 -8.20
C PHE A 96 -7.26 12.86 -6.85
N CYS A 97 -6.36 13.68 -6.34
CA CYS A 97 -5.62 13.38 -5.11
C CYS A 97 -6.42 13.77 -3.88
N GLY A 98 -6.61 12.81 -2.95
CA GLY A 98 -7.29 13.05 -1.68
C GLY A 98 -6.42 13.73 -0.64
N ASP A 99 -5.10 13.60 -0.75
CA ASP A 99 -4.12 14.11 0.22
C ASP A 99 -2.96 14.82 -0.51
N PRO A 100 -3.21 15.95 -1.19
CA PRO A 100 -2.18 16.61 -1.97
C PRO A 100 -1.07 17.17 -1.08
N ILE A 101 0.17 16.92 -1.50
CA ILE A 101 1.38 17.52 -0.94
C ILE A 101 1.86 18.57 -1.94
N VAL A 102 1.85 19.80 -1.53
CA VAL A 102 2.20 20.93 -2.41
C VAL A 102 3.61 21.41 -2.14
#